data_363a2cae2a4757c8dcee35ad746f5904
#
_entry.id   363a2cae2a4757c8dcee35ad746f5904
#
_cell.length_a   1.000
_cell.length_b   1.000
_cell.length_c   1.000
_cell.angle_alpha   90.00
_cell.angle_beta   90.00
_cell.angle_gamma   90.00
#
_symmetry.space_group_name_H-M   'P 1'
#
loop_
_entity.id
_entity.type
_entity.pdbx_description
1 polymer ?
#
loop_
_entity_poly.entity_id
_entity_poly.type
_entity_poly.pdbx_seq_one_letter_code
_entity_poly.pdbx_strand_id
1 'polypeptide(L)'
;MVNTNLEELRTQVDQLNIDLLELISKRANLVQEIGKIKGTQGSLRFDPLREREMLNTILAANEGPFEDSTVQKLFKEIFKAGLELQEEDHSKALLVSRKNKKEDTIVTVKGLPIGNGEPVFVFGPCSVESYEQVAAVAESIKAKGLKLIRGGAFKPRTSPYDFQGLGLEGLKILKRVSDEYGLGVISEIVTPADIEVALDYVDAIQIGARNMQNFELLKAAGRVDKPILLKRGLSATIEEFIGAAEYIMSQGNGKIILCERGIRTYEKATRNTLDISAVPILKKETHLPVMVDVTHSTGRKDLLLPCAKAALAIEADGVMAEVHPDPAVALSDSAQQMDIPEFEEFWNAILASNLVPHKIK
;
A
#
# COMPACT_ATOMS: atom_id res chain seq x y z
N MET A 1 -19.54 -50.43 42.80
CA MET A 1 -19.45 -49.00 42.41
C MET A 1 -17.98 -48.61 42.47
N VAL A 2 -17.36 -48.40 41.34
CA VAL A 2 -15.96 -47.97 41.29
C VAL A 2 -15.94 -46.51 41.76
N ASN A 3 -15.34 -46.28 42.93
CA ASN A 3 -15.18 -44.93 43.49
C ASN A 3 -14.00 -44.25 42.75
N THR A 4 -14.26 -43.81 41.54
CA THR A 4 -13.23 -43.14 40.74
C THR A 4 -12.96 -41.79 41.40
N ASN A 5 -11.74 -41.58 41.90
CA ASN A 5 -11.36 -40.36 42.55
C ASN A 5 -11.34 -39.20 41.53
N LEU A 6 -11.87 -38.02 41.89
CA LEU A 6 -11.90 -36.83 41.09
C LEU A 6 -10.50 -36.49 40.50
N GLU A 7 -9.44 -36.69 41.28
CA GLU A 7 -8.06 -36.45 40.85
C GLU A 7 -7.59 -37.42 39.75
N GLU A 8 -8.05 -38.67 39.76
CA GLU A 8 -7.76 -39.62 38.68
C GLU A 8 -8.44 -39.22 37.38
N LEU A 9 -9.68 -38.73 37.45
CA LEU A 9 -10.39 -38.23 36.25
C LEU A 9 -9.74 -36.95 35.71
N ARG A 10 -9.31 -36.03 36.55
CA ARG A 10 -8.56 -34.84 36.15
C ARG A 10 -7.27 -35.20 35.42
N THR A 11 -6.48 -36.14 36.01
CA THR A 11 -5.24 -36.62 35.39
C THR A 11 -5.48 -37.23 34.01
N GLN A 12 -6.57 -38.00 33.86
CA GLN A 12 -6.94 -38.57 32.55
C GLN A 12 -7.30 -37.47 31.55
N VAL A 13 -8.06 -36.44 31.93
CA VAL A 13 -8.39 -35.28 31.10
C VAL A 13 -7.13 -34.53 30.70
N ASP A 14 -6.20 -34.31 31.63
CA ASP A 14 -4.93 -33.62 31.35
C ASP A 14 -4.11 -34.39 30.31
N GLN A 15 -4.03 -35.73 30.45
CA GLN A 15 -3.34 -36.55 29.44
C GLN A 15 -4.02 -36.48 28.08
N LEU A 16 -5.37 -36.55 28.01
CA LEU A 16 -6.12 -36.43 26.77
C LEU A 16 -5.93 -35.06 26.09
N ASN A 17 -5.75 -33.98 26.87
CA ASN A 17 -5.43 -32.66 26.32
C ASN A 17 -4.05 -32.65 25.64
N ILE A 18 -3.05 -33.33 26.20
CA ILE A 18 -1.72 -33.47 25.58
C ILE A 18 -1.81 -34.30 24.31
N ASP A 19 -2.51 -35.45 24.34
CA ASP A 19 -2.71 -36.31 23.16
C ASP A 19 -3.45 -35.55 22.03
N LEU A 20 -4.47 -34.77 22.38
CA LEU A 20 -5.19 -33.91 21.43
C LEU A 20 -4.28 -32.85 20.80
N LEU A 21 -3.44 -32.17 21.61
CA LEU A 21 -2.46 -31.21 21.12
C LEU A 21 -1.48 -31.87 20.13
N GLU A 22 -1.01 -33.07 20.41
CA GLU A 22 -0.13 -33.82 19.52
C GLU A 22 -0.81 -34.13 18.19
N LEU A 23 -2.08 -34.57 18.20
CA LEU A 23 -2.85 -34.83 16.99
C LEU A 23 -3.12 -33.59 16.15
N ILE A 24 -3.47 -32.47 16.82
CA ILE A 24 -3.65 -31.16 16.14
C ILE A 24 -2.34 -30.72 15.51
N SER A 25 -1.20 -30.86 16.19
CA SER A 25 0.13 -30.50 15.67
C SER A 25 0.54 -31.35 14.48
N LYS A 26 0.32 -32.68 14.53
CA LYS A 26 0.55 -33.59 13.41
C LYS A 26 -0.30 -33.19 12.19
N ARG A 27 -1.58 -32.89 12.41
CA ARG A 27 -2.46 -32.40 11.34
C ARG A 27 -1.96 -31.08 10.76
N ALA A 28 -1.52 -30.13 11.58
CA ALA A 28 -1.00 -28.83 11.16
C ALA A 28 0.21 -29.01 10.22
N ASN A 29 1.16 -29.88 10.57
CA ASN A 29 2.33 -30.18 9.73
C ASN A 29 1.92 -30.73 8.34
N LEU A 30 0.97 -31.66 8.27
CA LEU A 30 0.46 -32.18 7.00
C LEU A 30 -0.22 -31.08 6.17
N VAL A 31 -0.98 -30.19 6.81
CA VAL A 31 -1.64 -29.07 6.12
C VAL A 31 -0.61 -28.08 5.56
N GLN A 32 0.52 -27.83 6.25
CA GLN A 32 1.62 -27.04 5.72
C GLN A 32 2.28 -27.70 4.49
N GLU A 33 2.52 -29.01 4.53
CA GLU A 33 3.08 -29.75 3.39
C GLU A 33 2.14 -29.69 2.17
N ILE A 34 0.84 -29.88 2.38
CA ILE A 34 -0.18 -29.72 1.32
C ILE A 34 -0.15 -28.32 0.74
N GLY A 35 -0.01 -27.28 1.60
CA GLY A 35 0.10 -25.89 1.17
C GLY A 35 1.30 -25.65 0.25
N LYS A 36 2.46 -26.20 0.57
CA LYS A 36 3.68 -26.12 -0.26
C LYS A 36 3.48 -26.78 -1.64
N ILE A 37 2.88 -27.98 -1.68
CA ILE A 37 2.60 -28.67 -2.93
C ILE A 37 1.61 -27.90 -3.81
N LYS A 38 0.51 -27.41 -3.22
CA LYS A 38 -0.47 -26.57 -3.94
C LYS A 38 0.15 -25.28 -4.48
N GLY A 39 1.04 -24.65 -3.73
CA GLY A 39 1.77 -23.44 -4.16
C GLY A 39 2.61 -23.68 -5.41
N THR A 40 3.28 -24.82 -5.52
CA THR A 40 4.07 -25.18 -6.72
C THR A 40 3.22 -25.53 -7.94
N GLN A 41 1.97 -25.97 -7.72
CA GLN A 41 1.05 -26.39 -8.79
C GLN A 41 0.07 -25.28 -9.24
N GLY A 42 0.12 -24.10 -8.63
CA GLY A 42 -0.82 -23.00 -8.91
C GLY A 42 -2.28 -23.30 -8.54
N SER A 43 -2.51 -24.31 -7.67
CA SER A 43 -3.85 -24.74 -7.27
C SER A 43 -4.42 -23.86 -6.16
N LEU A 44 -5.76 -23.69 -6.15
CA LEU A 44 -6.44 -22.95 -5.08
C LEU A 44 -6.16 -23.59 -3.71
N ARG A 45 -5.81 -22.78 -2.72
CA ARG A 45 -5.51 -23.24 -1.35
C ARG A 45 -6.75 -23.69 -0.63
N PHE A 46 -7.78 -22.86 -0.66
CA PHE A 46 -9.09 -23.18 -0.11
C PHE A 46 -9.90 -24.00 -1.11
N ASP A 47 -10.30 -25.18 -0.69
CA ASP A 47 -11.15 -26.09 -1.46
C ASP A 47 -12.45 -26.34 -0.67
N PRO A 48 -13.52 -25.59 -1.00
CA PRO A 48 -14.80 -25.70 -0.28
C PRO A 48 -15.44 -27.08 -0.37
N LEU A 49 -15.21 -27.80 -1.47
CA LEU A 49 -15.75 -29.14 -1.65
C LEU A 49 -15.05 -30.11 -0.71
N ARG A 50 -13.73 -30.03 -0.66
CA ARG A 50 -12.93 -30.87 0.24
C ARG A 50 -13.22 -30.60 1.70
N GLU A 51 -13.40 -29.33 2.09
CA GLU A 51 -13.77 -28.97 3.46
C GLU A 51 -15.12 -29.58 3.85
N ARG A 52 -16.10 -29.52 2.95
CA ARG A 52 -17.42 -30.13 3.16
C ARG A 52 -17.34 -31.65 3.30
N GLU A 53 -16.56 -32.30 2.44
CA GLU A 53 -16.35 -33.74 2.53
C GLU A 53 -15.74 -34.17 3.87
N MET A 54 -14.70 -33.44 4.32
CA MET A 54 -14.06 -33.71 5.60
C MET A 54 -15.04 -33.53 6.78
N LEU A 55 -15.81 -32.44 6.77
CA LEU A 55 -16.83 -32.20 7.80
C LEU A 55 -17.89 -33.31 7.83
N ASN A 56 -18.39 -33.71 6.67
CA ASN A 56 -19.38 -34.81 6.59
C ASN A 56 -18.82 -36.11 7.15
N THR A 57 -17.57 -36.43 6.83
CA THR A 57 -16.90 -37.64 7.35
C THR A 57 -16.75 -37.60 8.87
N ILE A 58 -16.40 -36.43 9.42
CA ILE A 58 -16.23 -36.21 10.87
C ILE A 58 -17.60 -36.35 11.57
N LEU A 59 -18.64 -35.69 11.04
CA LEU A 59 -19.98 -35.77 11.61
C LEU A 59 -20.56 -37.20 11.56
N ALA A 60 -20.31 -37.95 10.48
CA ALA A 60 -20.73 -39.35 10.38
C ALA A 60 -20.02 -40.28 11.39
N ALA A 61 -18.84 -39.88 11.87
CA ALA A 61 -18.08 -40.59 12.90
C ALA A 61 -18.36 -40.11 14.32
N ASN A 62 -19.26 -39.16 14.51
CA ASN A 62 -19.58 -38.58 15.84
C ASN A 62 -20.48 -39.54 16.64
N GLU A 63 -19.89 -40.29 17.55
CA GLU A 63 -20.59 -41.16 18.51
C GLU A 63 -20.54 -40.62 19.94
N GLY A 64 -20.00 -39.38 20.10
CA GLY A 64 -19.69 -38.80 21.39
C GLY A 64 -20.86 -38.01 22.02
N PRO A 65 -20.63 -37.43 23.18
CA PRO A 65 -21.65 -36.67 23.91
C PRO A 65 -21.93 -35.28 23.31
N PHE A 66 -21.12 -34.80 22.32
CA PHE A 66 -21.34 -33.52 21.67
C PHE A 66 -22.32 -33.64 20.52
N GLU A 67 -23.22 -32.66 20.42
CA GLU A 67 -24.06 -32.51 19.22
C GLU A 67 -23.21 -32.18 17.98
N ASP A 68 -23.68 -32.61 16.82
CA ASP A 68 -23.02 -32.35 15.52
C ASP A 68 -22.69 -30.88 15.29
N SER A 69 -23.57 -29.98 15.74
CA SER A 69 -23.37 -28.53 15.64
C SER A 69 -22.12 -28.05 16.43
N THR A 70 -21.82 -28.68 17.55
CA THR A 70 -20.65 -28.38 18.40
C THR A 70 -19.39 -28.95 17.76
N VAL A 71 -19.42 -30.18 17.29
CA VAL A 71 -18.33 -30.82 16.56
C VAL A 71 -17.96 -30.01 15.32
N GLN A 72 -18.95 -29.59 14.54
CA GLN A 72 -18.76 -28.76 13.36
C GLN A 72 -18.04 -27.42 13.67
N LYS A 73 -18.42 -26.74 14.76
CA LYS A 73 -17.75 -25.51 15.19
C LYS A 73 -16.29 -25.73 15.54
N LEU A 74 -15.99 -26.75 16.35
CA LEU A 74 -14.61 -27.10 16.75
C LEU A 74 -13.74 -27.39 15.53
N PHE A 75 -14.20 -28.22 14.61
CA PHE A 75 -13.41 -28.54 13.44
C PHE A 75 -13.26 -27.40 12.44
N LYS A 76 -14.24 -26.48 12.33
CA LYS A 76 -14.09 -25.26 11.55
C LYS A 76 -12.98 -24.34 12.10
N GLU A 77 -12.85 -24.22 13.42
CA GLU A 77 -11.75 -23.46 14.03
C GLU A 77 -10.39 -24.13 13.78
N ILE A 78 -10.31 -25.46 13.85
CA ILE A 78 -9.08 -26.21 13.52
C ILE A 78 -8.73 -26.04 12.03
N PHE A 79 -9.71 -26.01 11.12
CA PHE A 79 -9.47 -25.80 9.69
C PHE A 79 -8.99 -24.37 9.43
N LYS A 80 -9.61 -23.37 10.05
CA LYS A 80 -9.22 -21.98 9.98
C LYS A 80 -7.78 -21.76 10.45
N ALA A 81 -7.42 -22.29 11.62
CA ALA A 81 -6.03 -22.24 12.12
C ALA A 81 -5.03 -22.89 11.16
N GLY A 82 -5.42 -23.98 10.50
CA GLY A 82 -4.59 -24.63 9.47
C GLY A 82 -4.41 -23.78 8.20
N LEU A 83 -5.43 -23.01 7.78
CA LEU A 83 -5.34 -22.07 6.66
C LEU A 83 -4.43 -20.88 7.03
N GLU A 84 -4.55 -20.34 8.24
CA GLU A 84 -3.69 -19.28 8.75
C GLU A 84 -2.21 -19.67 8.73
N LEU A 85 -1.87 -20.92 9.11
CA LEU A 85 -0.50 -21.45 8.96
C LEU A 85 -0.01 -21.51 7.51
N GLN A 86 -0.90 -21.83 6.55
CA GLN A 86 -0.57 -21.78 5.12
C GLN A 86 -0.37 -20.35 4.62
N GLU A 87 -1.09 -19.37 5.17
CA GLU A 87 -0.95 -17.94 4.87
C GLU A 87 0.38 -17.38 5.39
N GLU A 88 0.82 -17.76 6.60
CA GLU A 88 2.14 -17.40 7.12
C GLU A 88 3.28 -17.92 6.23
N ASP A 89 3.19 -19.15 5.75
CA ASP A 89 4.17 -19.72 4.79
C ASP A 89 4.13 -19.00 3.43
N HIS A 90 2.97 -18.49 3.02
CA HIS A 90 2.83 -17.72 1.78
C HIS A 90 3.42 -16.31 1.91
N SER A 91 3.20 -15.63 3.03
CA SER A 91 3.82 -14.32 3.26
C SER A 91 5.36 -14.41 3.24
N LYS A 92 5.92 -15.59 3.54
CA LYS A 92 7.36 -15.88 3.38
C LYS A 92 7.78 -16.00 1.90
N ALA A 93 6.86 -16.27 0.98
CA ALA A 93 7.13 -16.45 -0.44
C ALA A 93 6.90 -15.20 -1.30
N LEU A 94 6.30 -14.10 -0.75
CA LEU A 94 6.08 -12.86 -1.50
C LEU A 94 7.42 -12.22 -1.89
N LEU A 95 7.56 -11.83 -3.14
CA LEU A 95 8.75 -11.15 -3.66
C LEU A 95 9.00 -9.83 -2.94
N VAL A 96 7.94 -9.10 -2.59
CA VAL A 96 8.01 -7.82 -1.85
C VAL A 96 8.36 -7.99 -0.37
N SER A 97 8.28 -9.22 0.18
CA SER A 97 8.44 -9.45 1.62
C SER A 97 9.88 -9.28 2.08
N ARG A 98 10.05 -8.67 3.26
CA ARG A 98 11.31 -8.57 3.99
C ARG A 98 11.89 -9.96 4.34
N LYS A 99 11.05 -11.00 4.40
CA LYS A 99 11.50 -12.38 4.58
C LYS A 99 12.26 -12.92 3.36
N ASN A 100 11.93 -12.42 2.17
CA ASN A 100 12.58 -12.80 0.91
C ASN A 100 13.83 -11.95 0.62
N LYS A 101 13.78 -10.65 0.94
CA LYS A 101 14.90 -9.71 0.77
C LYS A 101 15.05 -8.85 2.03
N LYS A 102 16.18 -8.94 2.72
CA LYS A 102 16.42 -8.21 3.99
C LYS A 102 16.84 -6.76 3.79
N GLU A 103 17.56 -6.47 2.70
CA GLU A 103 18.05 -5.14 2.36
C GLU A 103 16.94 -4.26 1.79
N ASP A 104 17.01 -2.96 2.08
CA ASP A 104 16.07 -2.00 1.52
C ASP A 104 16.20 -1.91 0.00
N THR A 105 15.07 -1.75 -0.66
CA THR A 105 15.04 -1.43 -2.09
C THR A 105 15.15 0.06 -2.27
N ILE A 106 16.14 0.50 -3.02
CA ILE A 106 16.31 1.89 -3.42
C ILE A 106 15.72 2.04 -4.82
N VAL A 107 14.73 2.92 -4.95
CA VAL A 107 14.08 3.24 -6.23
C VAL A 107 14.56 4.59 -6.71
N THR A 108 15.12 4.66 -7.92
CA THR A 108 15.62 5.91 -8.49
C THR A 108 14.62 6.52 -9.46
N VAL A 109 14.23 7.79 -9.20
CA VAL A 109 13.38 8.59 -10.09
C VAL A 109 14.18 9.78 -10.58
N LYS A 110 14.42 9.90 -11.88
CA LYS A 110 15.24 10.97 -12.48
C LYS A 110 16.60 11.16 -11.79
N GLY A 111 17.27 10.08 -11.42
CA GLY A 111 18.56 10.12 -10.71
C GLY A 111 18.46 10.37 -9.21
N LEU A 112 17.28 10.61 -8.63
CA LEU A 112 17.07 10.80 -7.20
C LEU A 112 16.71 9.47 -6.54
N PRO A 113 17.54 8.95 -5.59
CA PRO A 113 17.25 7.71 -4.87
C PRO A 113 16.19 7.92 -3.79
N ILE A 114 15.24 7.01 -3.68
CA ILE A 114 14.17 6.94 -2.68
C ILE A 114 14.33 5.62 -1.91
N GLY A 115 14.37 5.67 -0.58
CA GLY A 115 14.60 4.50 0.27
C GLY A 115 16.07 4.33 0.71
N ASN A 116 16.89 5.37 0.57
CA ASN A 116 18.30 5.37 0.98
C ASN A 116 18.55 5.99 2.37
N GLY A 117 17.47 6.20 3.16
CA GLY A 117 17.54 6.85 4.47
C GLY A 117 17.45 8.39 4.44
N GLU A 118 17.43 9.01 3.26
CA GLU A 118 17.17 10.45 3.12
C GLU A 118 15.75 10.66 2.57
N PRO A 119 14.88 11.44 3.25
CA PRO A 119 13.51 11.63 2.81
C PRO A 119 13.44 12.47 1.53
N VAL A 120 12.60 12.07 0.61
CA VAL A 120 12.34 12.75 -0.67
C VAL A 120 11.02 13.51 -0.61
N PHE A 121 10.97 14.66 -1.27
CA PHE A 121 9.78 15.50 -1.30
C PHE A 121 9.23 15.61 -2.72
N VAL A 122 7.91 15.41 -2.85
CA VAL A 122 7.19 15.45 -4.11
C VAL A 122 6.05 16.46 -4.01
N PHE A 123 6.17 17.56 -4.72
CA PHE A 123 5.15 18.61 -4.76
C PHE A 123 4.63 18.82 -6.18
N GLY A 124 3.48 19.46 -6.31
CA GLY A 124 2.90 19.80 -7.60
C GLY A 124 1.38 19.86 -7.56
N PRO A 125 0.73 20.31 -8.65
CA PRO A 125 -0.71 20.50 -8.65
C PRO A 125 -1.48 19.17 -8.64
N CYS A 126 -2.70 19.17 -8.12
CA CYS A 126 -3.59 18.01 -8.13
C CYS A 126 -3.84 17.51 -9.56
N SER A 127 -4.17 18.41 -10.46
CA SER A 127 -4.33 18.17 -11.89
C SER A 127 -3.47 19.11 -12.72
N VAL A 128 -3.08 18.65 -13.91
CA VAL A 128 -2.50 19.50 -14.95
C VAL A 128 -3.63 20.22 -15.64
N GLU A 129 -3.61 21.54 -15.62
CA GLU A 129 -4.67 22.40 -16.15
C GLU A 129 -4.18 23.29 -17.30
N SER A 130 -2.96 23.83 -17.17
CA SER A 130 -2.26 24.56 -18.23
C SER A 130 -0.74 24.46 -18.04
N TYR A 131 0.00 24.89 -19.06
CA TYR A 131 1.47 25.01 -18.94
C TYR A 131 1.86 26.05 -17.88
N GLU A 132 1.21 27.22 -17.89
CA GLU A 132 1.49 28.34 -16.98
C GLU A 132 1.27 27.91 -15.52
N GLN A 133 0.20 27.17 -15.25
CA GLN A 133 -0.08 26.62 -13.91
C GLN A 133 1.03 25.69 -13.43
N VAL A 134 1.45 24.74 -14.25
CA VAL A 134 2.49 23.76 -13.85
C VAL A 134 3.86 24.44 -13.76
N ALA A 135 4.18 25.35 -14.69
CA ALA A 135 5.45 26.07 -14.73
C ALA A 135 5.66 26.94 -13.49
N ALA A 136 4.63 27.68 -13.04
CA ALA A 136 4.71 28.49 -11.81
C ALA A 136 5.04 27.66 -10.57
N VAL A 137 4.44 26.45 -10.45
CA VAL A 137 4.75 25.53 -9.35
C VAL A 137 6.16 24.94 -9.52
N ALA A 138 6.55 24.59 -10.73
CA ALA A 138 7.87 24.02 -11.02
C ALA A 138 9.01 25.01 -10.70
N GLU A 139 8.83 26.30 -10.99
CA GLU A 139 9.75 27.36 -10.64
C GLU A 139 9.97 27.42 -9.13
N SER A 140 8.88 27.42 -8.34
CA SER A 140 8.95 27.44 -6.88
C SER A 140 9.63 26.19 -6.32
N ILE A 141 9.34 25.00 -6.86
CA ILE A 141 9.98 23.73 -6.49
C ILE A 141 11.49 23.79 -6.77
N LYS A 142 11.87 24.22 -7.97
CA LYS A 142 13.29 24.36 -8.37
C LYS A 142 14.04 25.36 -7.50
N ALA A 143 13.44 26.50 -7.16
CA ALA A 143 14.03 27.51 -6.31
C ALA A 143 14.37 26.99 -4.90
N LYS A 144 13.68 25.95 -4.42
CA LYS A 144 13.96 25.26 -3.15
C LYS A 144 14.96 24.09 -3.31
N GLY A 145 15.55 23.89 -4.48
CA GLY A 145 16.51 22.80 -4.75
C GLY A 145 15.85 21.40 -4.86
N LEU A 146 14.52 21.34 -4.84
CA LEU A 146 13.75 20.10 -4.97
C LEU A 146 13.82 19.56 -6.41
N LYS A 147 13.62 18.26 -6.57
CA LYS A 147 13.92 17.53 -7.82
C LYS A 147 12.72 16.86 -8.47
N LEU A 148 11.62 16.71 -7.77
CA LEU A 148 10.45 15.98 -8.26
C LEU A 148 9.21 16.86 -8.27
N ILE A 149 8.45 16.76 -9.36
CA ILE A 149 7.12 17.36 -9.48
C ILE A 149 6.08 16.27 -9.75
N ARG A 150 4.89 16.40 -9.14
CA ARG A 150 3.73 15.59 -9.47
C ARG A 150 2.68 16.43 -10.19
N GLY A 151 1.90 15.80 -11.03
CA GLY A 151 0.73 16.41 -11.66
C GLY A 151 -0.16 15.33 -12.27
N GLY A 152 -1.46 15.37 -12.01
CA GLY A 152 -2.41 14.42 -12.59
C GLY A 152 -2.79 14.82 -14.01
N ALA A 153 -2.26 14.15 -15.04
CA ALA A 153 -2.70 14.31 -16.41
C ALA A 153 -4.06 13.63 -16.67
N PHE A 154 -4.30 12.52 -15.97
CA PHE A 154 -5.57 11.79 -15.93
C PHE A 154 -6.16 11.89 -14.52
N LYS A 155 -7.48 12.05 -14.41
CA LYS A 155 -8.19 12.19 -13.13
C LYS A 155 -9.37 11.23 -13.05
N PRO A 156 -9.25 10.10 -12.32
CA PRO A 156 -10.40 9.25 -12.06
C PRO A 156 -11.34 9.96 -11.09
N ARG A 157 -12.55 10.26 -11.54
CA ARG A 157 -13.55 11.03 -10.78
C ARG A 157 -14.74 10.15 -10.42
N THR A 158 -15.39 10.45 -9.30
CA THR A 158 -16.63 9.79 -8.90
C THR A 158 -17.78 10.20 -9.82
N SER A 159 -17.82 11.48 -10.23
CA SER A 159 -18.79 11.98 -11.19
C SER A 159 -18.17 12.04 -12.61
N PRO A 160 -18.86 11.55 -13.65
CA PRO A 160 -18.39 11.65 -15.03
C PRO A 160 -18.43 13.08 -15.57
N TYR A 161 -19.06 14.00 -14.87
CA TYR A 161 -19.18 15.42 -15.26
C TYR A 161 -18.06 16.28 -14.67
N ASP A 162 -17.26 15.74 -13.74
CA ASP A 162 -16.10 16.44 -13.20
C ASP A 162 -14.96 16.46 -14.22
N PHE A 163 -14.00 17.38 -14.04
CA PHE A 163 -12.79 17.45 -14.86
C PHE A 163 -12.00 16.14 -14.83
N GLN A 164 -11.84 15.50 -16.01
CA GLN A 164 -11.21 14.19 -16.17
C GLN A 164 -9.69 14.27 -16.39
N GLY A 165 -9.12 15.47 -16.43
CA GLY A 165 -7.72 15.71 -16.83
C GLY A 165 -7.57 16.01 -18.32
N LEU A 166 -6.38 16.45 -18.72
CA LEU A 166 -6.03 16.78 -20.11
C LEU A 166 -5.49 15.56 -20.88
N GLY A 167 -5.36 14.40 -20.22
CA GLY A 167 -4.84 13.20 -20.86
C GLY A 167 -3.44 13.40 -21.46
N LEU A 168 -3.26 13.01 -22.72
CA LEU A 168 -1.98 13.12 -23.41
C LEU A 168 -1.45 14.57 -23.44
N GLU A 169 -2.30 15.58 -23.62
CA GLU A 169 -1.85 16.98 -23.58
C GLU A 169 -1.31 17.37 -22.22
N GLY A 170 -1.91 16.88 -21.13
CA GLY A 170 -1.38 17.05 -19.78
C GLY A 170 0.00 16.40 -19.60
N LEU A 171 0.23 15.21 -20.18
CA LEU A 171 1.53 14.55 -20.18
C LEU A 171 2.59 15.36 -20.95
N LYS A 172 2.23 15.92 -22.12
CA LYS A 172 3.12 16.79 -22.92
C LYS A 172 3.49 18.07 -22.15
N ILE A 173 2.55 18.68 -21.44
CA ILE A 173 2.82 19.85 -20.58
C ILE A 173 3.81 19.47 -19.48
N LEU A 174 3.58 18.37 -18.77
CA LEU A 174 4.49 17.88 -17.73
C LEU A 174 5.90 17.62 -18.26
N LYS A 175 6.00 16.97 -19.43
CA LYS A 175 7.29 16.69 -20.06
C LYS A 175 8.04 17.98 -20.42
N ARG A 176 7.34 18.94 -21.03
CA ARG A 176 7.92 20.26 -21.35
C ARG A 176 8.45 20.95 -20.09
N VAL A 177 7.67 21.00 -19.01
CA VAL A 177 8.08 21.59 -17.73
C VAL A 177 9.25 20.81 -17.11
N SER A 178 9.21 19.47 -17.19
CA SER A 178 10.32 18.62 -16.75
C SER A 178 11.64 18.98 -17.42
N ASP A 179 11.63 19.12 -18.74
CA ASP A 179 12.84 19.42 -19.51
C ASP A 179 13.34 20.85 -19.24
N GLU A 180 12.45 21.82 -19.11
CA GLU A 180 12.77 23.23 -18.89
C GLU A 180 13.31 23.50 -17.48
N TYR A 181 12.72 22.87 -16.46
CA TYR A 181 13.09 23.07 -15.06
C TYR A 181 14.05 22.01 -14.51
N GLY A 182 14.28 20.90 -15.24
CA GLY A 182 15.14 19.81 -14.81
C GLY A 182 14.54 18.96 -13.70
N LEU A 183 13.21 18.84 -13.65
CA LEU A 183 12.48 18.10 -12.61
C LEU A 183 12.09 16.70 -13.10
N GLY A 184 12.07 15.73 -12.20
CA GLY A 184 11.48 14.42 -12.47
C GLY A 184 9.95 14.45 -12.30
N VAL A 185 9.23 13.85 -13.24
CA VAL A 185 7.75 13.87 -13.31
C VAL A 185 7.15 12.59 -12.77
N ILE A 186 6.17 12.74 -11.87
CA ILE A 186 5.28 11.67 -11.40
C ILE A 186 3.85 12.02 -11.82
N SER A 187 3.20 11.15 -12.60
CA SER A 187 1.80 11.34 -13.01
C SER A 187 0.98 10.07 -12.84
N GLU A 188 -0.30 10.25 -12.46
CA GLU A 188 -1.23 9.14 -12.35
C GLU A 188 -1.65 8.62 -13.72
N ILE A 189 -1.65 7.29 -13.87
CA ILE A 189 -2.15 6.56 -15.03
C ILE A 189 -3.31 5.70 -14.59
N VAL A 190 -4.37 5.64 -15.39
CA VAL A 190 -5.65 5.07 -14.98
C VAL A 190 -6.04 3.80 -15.73
N THR A 191 -5.49 3.59 -16.95
CA THR A 191 -5.75 2.38 -17.74
C THR A 191 -4.45 1.73 -18.22
N PRO A 192 -4.44 0.42 -18.49
CA PRO A 192 -3.29 -0.25 -19.10
C PRO A 192 -2.84 0.36 -20.43
N ALA A 193 -3.77 0.84 -21.26
CA ALA A 193 -3.47 1.45 -22.56
C ALA A 193 -2.72 2.77 -22.41
N ASP A 194 -2.97 3.54 -21.34
CA ASP A 194 -2.32 4.82 -21.12
C ASP A 194 -0.86 4.66 -20.63
N ILE A 195 -0.48 3.47 -20.15
CA ILE A 195 0.90 3.22 -19.67
C ILE A 195 1.89 3.41 -20.80
N GLU A 196 1.68 2.77 -21.96
CA GLU A 196 2.60 2.85 -23.11
C GLU A 196 2.79 4.28 -23.56
N VAL A 197 1.68 5.04 -23.63
CA VAL A 197 1.72 6.47 -23.99
C VAL A 197 2.50 7.29 -22.95
N ALA A 198 2.37 6.99 -21.66
CA ALA A 198 3.00 7.74 -20.59
C ALA A 198 4.52 7.55 -20.50
N LEU A 199 5.07 6.43 -21.01
CA LEU A 199 6.48 6.08 -20.84
C LEU A 199 7.44 7.16 -21.35
N ASP A 200 7.08 7.90 -22.38
CA ASP A 200 7.90 8.97 -22.96
C ASP A 200 7.81 10.31 -22.19
N TYR A 201 6.82 10.45 -21.31
CA TYR A 201 6.48 11.73 -20.70
C TYR A 201 6.72 11.77 -19.18
N VAL A 202 6.79 10.61 -18.50
CA VAL A 202 6.92 10.57 -17.05
C VAL A 202 8.17 9.80 -16.62
N ASP A 203 8.74 10.17 -15.47
CA ASP A 203 9.88 9.49 -14.85
C ASP A 203 9.42 8.42 -13.84
N ALA A 204 8.19 8.54 -13.32
CA ALA A 204 7.52 7.52 -12.52
C ALA A 204 6.02 7.53 -12.78
N ILE A 205 5.41 6.34 -12.79
CA ILE A 205 3.96 6.15 -12.93
C ILE A 205 3.34 6.08 -11.54
N GLN A 206 2.30 6.88 -11.29
CA GLN A 206 1.49 6.74 -10.09
C GLN A 206 0.26 5.87 -10.38
N ILE A 207 0.03 4.88 -9.52
CA ILE A 207 -1.25 4.15 -9.45
C ILE A 207 -2.04 4.73 -8.28
N GLY A 208 -3.15 5.37 -8.59
CA GLY A 208 -4.00 6.04 -7.61
C GLY A 208 -4.75 5.06 -6.70
N ALA A 209 -5.19 5.55 -5.53
CA ALA A 209 -5.87 4.74 -4.52
C ALA A 209 -7.14 4.02 -5.03
N ARG A 210 -7.86 4.61 -6.00
CA ARG A 210 -9.04 3.97 -6.63
C ARG A 210 -8.67 2.79 -7.53
N ASN A 211 -7.43 2.74 -8.00
CA ASN A 211 -6.90 1.72 -8.91
C ASN A 211 -5.98 0.70 -8.21
N MET A 212 -5.84 0.75 -6.89
CA MET A 212 -5.01 -0.22 -6.15
C MET A 212 -5.46 -1.68 -6.39
N GLN A 213 -6.75 -1.91 -6.63
CA GLN A 213 -7.32 -3.23 -6.93
C GLN A 213 -7.61 -3.45 -8.43
N ASN A 214 -7.12 -2.57 -9.30
CA ASN A 214 -7.16 -2.78 -10.75
C ASN A 214 -5.99 -3.69 -11.16
N PHE A 215 -6.16 -4.99 -10.96
CA PHE A 215 -5.09 -5.98 -11.14
C PHE A 215 -4.52 -6.00 -12.55
N GLU A 216 -5.32 -5.72 -13.59
CA GLU A 216 -4.82 -5.62 -14.96
C GLU A 216 -3.91 -4.40 -15.14
N LEU A 217 -4.24 -3.27 -14.52
CA LEU A 217 -3.37 -2.08 -14.50
C LEU A 217 -2.07 -2.37 -13.73
N LEU A 218 -2.15 -3.05 -12.57
CA LEU A 218 -0.98 -3.44 -11.79
C LEU A 218 -0.04 -4.36 -12.58
N LYS A 219 -0.59 -5.37 -13.26
CA LYS A 219 0.20 -6.27 -14.12
C LYS A 219 0.85 -5.51 -15.28
N ALA A 220 0.12 -4.60 -15.92
CA ALA A 220 0.66 -3.77 -17.00
C ALA A 220 1.80 -2.87 -16.49
N ALA A 221 1.64 -2.22 -15.33
CA ALA A 221 2.68 -1.44 -14.68
C ALA A 221 3.90 -2.29 -14.26
N GLY A 222 3.68 -3.56 -13.95
CA GLY A 222 4.74 -4.51 -13.63
C GLY A 222 5.59 -4.96 -14.83
N ARG A 223 5.13 -4.73 -16.07
CA ARG A 223 5.85 -5.12 -17.30
C ARG A 223 6.71 -4.02 -17.90
N VAL A 224 6.65 -2.82 -17.35
CA VAL A 224 7.43 -1.68 -17.86
C VAL A 224 8.60 -1.35 -16.95
N ASP A 225 9.66 -0.81 -17.52
CA ASP A 225 10.87 -0.42 -16.77
C ASP A 225 10.79 1.02 -16.27
N LYS A 226 9.71 1.35 -15.53
CA LYS A 226 9.51 2.65 -14.87
C LYS A 226 9.24 2.44 -13.39
N PRO A 227 9.71 3.35 -12.51
CA PRO A 227 9.28 3.39 -11.11
C PRO A 227 7.76 3.52 -10.99
N ILE A 228 7.18 2.78 -10.04
CA ILE A 228 5.75 2.81 -9.76
C ILE A 228 5.53 3.34 -8.34
N LEU A 229 4.82 4.47 -8.22
CA LEU A 229 4.32 4.97 -6.95
C LEU A 229 2.90 4.42 -6.75
N LEU A 230 2.76 3.43 -5.88
CA LEU A 230 1.49 2.76 -5.60
C LEU A 230 0.85 3.39 -4.36
N LYS A 231 -0.33 3.98 -4.51
CA LYS A 231 -1.10 4.57 -3.40
C LYS A 231 -2.03 3.54 -2.76
N ARG A 232 -2.04 3.50 -1.42
CA ARG A 232 -2.95 2.66 -0.63
C ARG A 232 -4.41 2.96 -0.98
N GLY A 233 -5.21 1.92 -1.14
CA GLY A 233 -6.65 2.02 -1.39
C GLY A 233 -7.39 2.64 -0.22
N LEU A 234 -8.54 3.28 -0.52
CA LEU A 234 -9.32 4.08 0.44
C LEU A 234 -9.82 3.28 1.65
N SER A 235 -9.97 1.97 1.54
CA SER A 235 -10.41 1.07 2.61
C SER A 235 -9.58 -0.22 2.64
N ALA A 236 -8.34 -0.14 2.11
CA ALA A 236 -7.46 -1.29 1.99
C ALA A 236 -6.75 -1.59 3.31
N THR A 237 -6.69 -2.87 3.67
CA THR A 237 -5.81 -3.36 4.73
C THR A 237 -4.35 -3.25 4.30
N ILE A 238 -3.43 -3.38 5.24
CA ILE A 238 -1.98 -3.44 4.94
C ILE A 238 -1.68 -4.66 4.05
N GLU A 239 -2.30 -5.79 4.31
CA GLU A 239 -2.12 -7.02 3.55
C GLU A 239 -2.57 -6.88 2.09
N GLU A 240 -3.76 -6.29 1.84
CA GLU A 240 -4.24 -6.00 0.49
C GLU A 240 -3.29 -5.04 -0.25
N PHE A 241 -2.71 -4.08 0.45
CA PHE A 241 -1.77 -3.12 -0.12
C PHE A 241 -0.44 -3.80 -0.50
N ILE A 242 0.08 -4.67 0.36
CA ILE A 242 1.27 -5.51 0.06
C ILE A 242 0.97 -6.44 -1.12
N GLY A 243 -0.22 -7.07 -1.15
CA GLY A 243 -0.66 -7.90 -2.27
C GLY A 243 -0.72 -7.14 -3.59
N ALA A 244 -1.15 -5.89 -3.59
CA ALA A 244 -1.15 -5.04 -4.79
C ALA A 244 0.27 -4.76 -5.30
N ALA A 245 1.23 -4.51 -4.39
CA ALA A 245 2.64 -4.38 -4.76
C ALA A 245 3.23 -5.69 -5.32
N GLU A 246 2.83 -6.84 -4.76
CA GLU A 246 3.22 -8.16 -5.26
C GLU A 246 2.73 -8.39 -6.70
N TYR A 247 1.51 -7.95 -7.05
CA TYR A 247 1.03 -8.01 -8.44
C TYR A 247 1.96 -7.30 -9.43
N ILE A 248 2.52 -6.15 -9.05
CA ILE A 248 3.48 -5.41 -9.88
C ILE A 248 4.80 -6.17 -9.93
N MET A 249 5.35 -6.55 -8.78
CA MET A 249 6.66 -7.20 -8.69
C MET A 249 6.70 -8.56 -9.38
N SER A 250 5.61 -9.33 -9.31
CA SER A 250 5.48 -10.63 -9.98
C SER A 250 5.55 -10.57 -11.51
N GLN A 251 5.38 -9.39 -12.10
CA GLN A 251 5.55 -9.18 -13.55
C GLN A 251 6.99 -8.74 -13.93
N GLY A 252 7.89 -8.57 -12.94
CA GLY A 252 9.30 -8.25 -13.15
C GLY A 252 9.73 -6.84 -12.72
N ASN A 253 8.79 -5.94 -12.38
CA ASN A 253 9.13 -4.59 -11.95
C ASN A 253 9.25 -4.48 -10.43
N GLY A 254 10.47 -4.44 -9.91
CA GLY A 254 10.77 -4.23 -8.48
C GLY A 254 10.95 -2.77 -8.07
N LYS A 255 10.77 -1.80 -8.99
CA LYS A 255 10.93 -0.36 -8.72
C LYS A 255 9.63 0.23 -8.16
N ILE A 256 9.20 -0.24 -6.99
CA ILE A 256 7.91 0.12 -6.38
C ILE A 256 8.16 1.01 -5.16
N ILE A 257 7.40 2.10 -5.06
CA ILE A 257 7.33 3.01 -3.91
C ILE A 257 5.92 2.91 -3.36
N LEU A 258 5.77 2.53 -2.11
CA LEU A 258 4.49 2.51 -1.42
C LEU A 258 4.14 3.91 -0.94
N CYS A 259 2.86 4.29 -1.00
CA CYS A 259 2.41 5.60 -0.55
C CYS A 259 1.16 5.47 0.32
N GLU A 260 1.33 5.69 1.63
CA GLU A 260 0.22 5.89 2.57
C GLU A 260 -0.45 7.23 2.27
N ARG A 261 -1.79 7.28 2.26
CA ARG A 261 -2.56 8.48 1.91
C ARG A 261 -3.87 8.63 2.70
N GLY A 262 -3.97 7.92 3.82
CA GLY A 262 -5.16 7.85 4.64
C GLY A 262 -6.21 6.86 4.14
N ILE A 263 -6.97 6.36 5.06
CA ILE A 263 -8.07 5.41 4.84
C ILE A 263 -9.40 6.00 5.30
N ARG A 264 -10.50 5.55 4.73
CA ARG A 264 -11.85 5.88 5.20
C ARG A 264 -12.12 5.22 6.54
N THR A 265 -12.58 6.02 7.48
CA THR A 265 -13.04 5.56 8.78
C THR A 265 -14.39 6.21 9.10
N TYR A 266 -14.89 6.01 10.28
CA TYR A 266 -16.09 6.69 10.78
C TYR A 266 -15.84 8.18 11.12
N GLU A 267 -14.56 8.60 11.25
CA GLU A 267 -14.19 10.00 11.57
C GLU A 267 -14.57 10.93 10.41
N LYS A 268 -15.13 12.10 10.74
CA LYS A 268 -15.62 13.10 9.77
C LYS A 268 -14.90 14.45 9.87
N ALA A 269 -14.03 14.64 10.88
CA ALA A 269 -13.26 15.87 11.04
C ALA A 269 -12.19 16.00 9.94
N THR A 270 -11.82 14.91 9.31
CA THR A 270 -10.89 14.84 8.18
C THR A 270 -11.52 14.04 7.02
N ARG A 271 -11.03 14.28 5.80
CA ARG A 271 -11.48 13.54 4.60
C ARG A 271 -11.19 12.04 4.71
N ASN A 272 -10.00 11.69 5.21
CA ASN A 272 -9.58 10.34 5.56
C ASN A 272 -8.77 10.40 6.84
N THR A 273 -8.65 9.30 7.53
CA THR A 273 -7.75 9.15 8.68
C THR A 273 -6.36 8.76 8.18
N LEU A 274 -5.34 9.58 8.45
CA LEU A 274 -3.96 9.21 8.16
C LEU A 274 -3.53 8.09 9.09
N ASP A 275 -3.26 6.91 8.53
CA ASP A 275 -2.71 5.77 9.26
C ASP A 275 -1.18 5.87 9.26
N ILE A 276 -0.65 6.68 10.16
CA ILE A 276 0.80 6.87 10.25
C ILE A 276 1.52 5.59 10.69
N SER A 277 0.83 4.69 11.42
CA SER A 277 1.36 3.40 11.83
C SER A 277 1.62 2.45 10.66
N ALA A 278 0.97 2.67 9.52
CA ALA A 278 1.22 1.91 8.30
C ALA A 278 2.67 2.01 7.82
N VAL A 279 3.35 3.15 8.04
CA VAL A 279 4.73 3.36 7.58
C VAL A 279 5.69 2.32 8.19
N PRO A 280 5.86 2.22 9.53
CA PRO A 280 6.77 1.25 10.10
C PRO A 280 6.32 -0.20 9.89
N ILE A 281 5.01 -0.47 9.79
CA ILE A 281 4.50 -1.81 9.48
C ILE A 281 4.94 -2.22 8.08
N LEU A 282 4.72 -1.37 7.06
CA LEU A 282 5.11 -1.65 5.68
C LEU A 282 6.64 -1.81 5.55
N LYS A 283 7.43 -0.97 6.23
CA LYS A 283 8.91 -1.08 6.25
C LYS A 283 9.40 -2.34 6.95
N LYS A 284 8.64 -2.89 7.90
CA LYS A 284 8.93 -4.16 8.57
C LYS A 284 8.54 -5.37 7.73
N GLU A 285 7.39 -5.31 7.06
CA GLU A 285 6.85 -6.44 6.27
C GLU A 285 7.45 -6.51 4.88
N THR A 286 7.81 -5.35 4.27
CA THR A 286 8.36 -5.27 2.92
C THR A 286 9.75 -4.62 2.90
N HIS A 287 10.49 -4.82 1.83
CA HIS A 287 11.76 -4.13 1.57
C HIS A 287 11.59 -2.86 0.71
N LEU A 288 10.35 -2.43 0.45
CA LEU A 288 10.03 -1.31 -0.43
C LEU A 288 10.06 0.02 0.32
N PRO A 289 10.48 1.13 -0.32
CA PRO A 289 10.38 2.46 0.28
C PRO A 289 8.92 2.90 0.46
N VAL A 290 8.68 3.67 1.54
CA VAL A 290 7.32 4.10 1.93
C VAL A 290 7.26 5.61 2.03
N MET A 291 6.41 6.25 1.24
CA MET A 291 6.11 7.68 1.28
C MET A 291 4.75 7.94 1.92
N VAL A 292 4.51 9.20 2.32
CA VAL A 292 3.23 9.66 2.87
C VAL A 292 2.69 10.85 2.07
N ASP A 293 1.47 10.73 1.56
CA ASP A 293 0.72 11.83 0.95
C ASP A 293 -0.14 12.52 2.01
N VAL A 294 0.33 13.68 2.45
CA VAL A 294 -0.32 14.44 3.53
C VAL A 294 -1.53 15.25 3.06
N THR A 295 -1.65 15.52 1.77
CA THR A 295 -2.78 16.26 1.21
C THR A 295 -4.02 15.39 1.09
N HIS A 296 -3.91 14.23 0.43
CA HIS A 296 -5.04 13.34 0.23
C HIS A 296 -5.45 12.56 1.48
N SER A 297 -4.60 12.55 2.52
CA SER A 297 -4.94 11.95 3.80
C SER A 297 -6.05 12.75 4.51
N THR A 298 -5.72 13.88 5.06
CA THR A 298 -6.66 14.65 5.89
C THR A 298 -7.62 15.52 5.09
N GLY A 299 -7.21 15.98 3.90
CA GLY A 299 -7.96 16.95 3.08
C GLY A 299 -8.07 18.33 3.70
N ARG A 300 -7.17 18.67 4.65
CA ARG A 300 -7.16 19.91 5.41
C ARG A 300 -5.78 20.56 5.38
N LYS A 301 -5.71 21.83 4.97
CA LYS A 301 -4.46 22.60 4.88
C LYS A 301 -3.75 22.76 6.23
N ASP A 302 -4.50 23.03 7.30
CA ASP A 302 -3.97 23.22 8.66
C ASP A 302 -3.29 21.98 9.26
N LEU A 303 -3.56 20.79 8.67
CA LEU A 303 -2.96 19.53 9.10
C LEU A 303 -1.78 19.08 8.23
N LEU A 304 -1.48 19.75 7.12
CA LEU A 304 -0.39 19.34 6.22
C LEU A 304 0.97 19.30 6.94
N LEU A 305 1.32 20.39 7.62
CA LEU A 305 2.60 20.50 8.31
C LEU A 305 2.74 19.53 9.50
N PRO A 306 1.76 19.42 10.43
CA PRO A 306 1.83 18.42 11.49
C PRO A 306 1.93 16.97 10.96
N CYS A 307 1.15 16.64 9.92
CA CYS A 307 1.21 15.30 9.32
C CYS A 307 2.54 15.03 8.61
N ALA A 308 3.11 16.00 7.92
CA ALA A 308 4.43 15.88 7.30
C ALA A 308 5.54 15.67 8.34
N LYS A 309 5.50 16.42 9.44
CA LYS A 309 6.44 16.22 10.57
C LYS A 309 6.29 14.83 11.18
N ALA A 310 5.06 14.34 11.37
CA ALA A 310 4.82 13.00 11.88
C ALA A 310 5.37 11.92 10.92
N ALA A 311 5.16 12.09 9.60
CA ALA A 311 5.70 11.19 8.60
C ALA A 311 7.24 11.14 8.60
N LEU A 312 7.89 12.28 8.73
CA LEU A 312 9.35 12.37 8.84
C LEU A 312 9.87 11.79 10.15
N ALA A 313 9.18 12.04 11.28
CA ALA A 313 9.56 11.52 12.57
C ALA A 313 9.46 9.98 12.68
N ILE A 314 8.57 9.36 11.90
CA ILE A 314 8.43 7.90 11.80
C ILE A 314 9.27 7.30 10.66
N GLU A 315 10.21 8.09 10.12
CA GLU A 315 11.18 7.68 9.10
C GLU A 315 10.53 7.23 7.78
N ALA A 316 9.48 7.92 7.33
CA ALA A 316 8.98 7.76 5.97
C ALA A 316 10.07 8.17 4.96
N ASP A 317 10.18 7.43 3.86
CA ASP A 317 11.18 7.69 2.80
C ASP A 317 10.83 8.91 1.93
N GLY A 318 9.71 9.56 2.22
CA GLY A 318 9.35 10.82 1.60
C GLY A 318 7.95 11.33 1.95
N VAL A 319 7.72 12.58 1.59
CA VAL A 319 6.44 13.27 1.77
C VAL A 319 5.96 13.81 0.44
N MET A 320 4.66 13.64 0.16
CA MET A 320 3.98 14.19 -1.00
C MET A 320 2.90 15.18 -0.55
N ALA A 321 2.84 16.35 -1.21
CA ALA A 321 1.76 17.31 -1.01
C ALA A 321 1.42 18.08 -2.30
N GLU A 322 0.22 18.65 -2.33
CA GLU A 322 -0.30 19.39 -3.48
C GLU A 322 -0.07 20.88 -3.34
N VAL A 323 0.37 21.49 -4.45
CA VAL A 323 0.63 22.94 -4.58
C VAL A 323 0.03 23.44 -5.89
N HIS A 324 -0.69 24.55 -5.84
CA HIS A 324 -1.31 25.19 -7.01
C HIS A 324 -1.07 26.70 -6.94
N PRO A 325 -0.81 27.40 -8.04
CA PRO A 325 -0.54 28.85 -7.98
C PRO A 325 -1.73 29.67 -7.48
N ASP A 326 -2.95 29.22 -7.76
CA ASP A 326 -4.20 29.79 -7.25
C ASP A 326 -5.22 28.67 -6.99
N PRO A 327 -5.25 28.08 -5.78
CA PRO A 327 -6.16 26.98 -5.45
C PRO A 327 -7.64 27.33 -5.60
N ALA A 328 -8.03 28.60 -5.54
CA ALA A 328 -9.44 29.00 -5.62
C ALA A 328 -10.06 28.71 -6.99
N VAL A 329 -9.23 28.71 -8.06
CA VAL A 329 -9.68 28.42 -9.45
C VAL A 329 -9.31 27.02 -9.90
N ALA A 330 -8.71 26.18 -9.03
CA ALA A 330 -8.30 24.84 -9.38
C ALA A 330 -9.49 23.95 -9.82
N LEU A 331 -9.31 23.19 -10.89
CA LEU A 331 -10.34 22.28 -11.45
C LEU A 331 -10.50 21.00 -10.62
N SER A 332 -9.58 20.74 -9.68
CA SER A 332 -9.66 19.58 -8.79
C SER A 332 -9.08 19.89 -7.41
N ASP A 333 -9.70 19.32 -6.37
CA ASP A 333 -9.26 19.32 -4.97
C ASP A 333 -8.81 20.70 -4.43
N SER A 334 -9.49 21.78 -4.83
CA SER A 334 -9.16 23.18 -4.54
C SER A 334 -8.94 23.48 -3.04
N ALA A 335 -9.76 22.88 -2.17
CA ALA A 335 -9.75 23.18 -0.73
C ALA A 335 -8.50 22.68 0.03
N GLN A 336 -7.76 21.74 -0.53
CA GLN A 336 -6.66 21.06 0.17
C GLN A 336 -5.26 21.43 -0.36
N GLN A 337 -5.15 22.05 -1.55
CA GLN A 337 -3.88 22.44 -2.14
C GLN A 337 -3.33 23.69 -1.47
N MET A 338 -2.03 23.73 -1.24
CA MET A 338 -1.32 24.97 -0.82
C MET A 338 -1.21 25.91 -2.03
N ASP A 339 -1.30 27.21 -1.79
CA ASP A 339 -0.75 28.18 -2.74
C ASP A 339 0.78 28.26 -2.64
N ILE A 340 1.44 29.08 -3.50
CA ILE A 340 2.90 29.19 -3.50
C ILE A 340 3.43 29.82 -2.20
N PRO A 341 2.86 30.89 -1.64
CA PRO A 341 3.24 31.41 -0.33
C PRO A 341 3.08 30.39 0.80
N GLU A 342 1.94 29.68 0.88
CA GLU A 342 1.72 28.62 1.87
C GLU A 342 2.73 27.48 1.73
N PHE A 343 3.11 27.12 0.49
CA PHE A 343 4.16 26.13 0.23
C PHE A 343 5.53 26.60 0.72
N GLU A 344 5.87 27.86 0.55
CA GLU A 344 7.13 28.43 1.05
C GLU A 344 7.20 28.39 2.57
N GLU A 345 6.12 28.75 3.25
CA GLU A 345 6.00 28.68 4.71
C GLU A 345 6.11 27.24 5.19
N PHE A 346 5.38 26.31 4.54
CA PHE A 346 5.43 24.89 4.83
C PHE A 346 6.87 24.34 4.70
N TRP A 347 7.55 24.65 3.59
CA TRP A 347 8.91 24.18 3.34
C TRP A 347 9.91 24.72 4.37
N ASN A 348 9.84 26.00 4.68
CA ASN A 348 10.68 26.62 5.70
C ASN A 348 10.46 25.97 7.09
N ALA A 349 9.22 25.66 7.44
CA ALA A 349 8.87 24.99 8.70
C ALA A 349 9.34 23.52 8.74
N ILE A 350 9.39 22.83 7.61
CA ILE A 350 9.99 21.48 7.49
C ILE A 350 11.51 21.57 7.71
N LEU A 351 12.19 22.51 7.06
CA LEU A 351 13.65 22.71 7.22
C LEU A 351 14.03 23.07 8.68
N ALA A 352 13.19 23.86 9.36
CA ALA A 352 13.39 24.23 10.75
C ALA A 352 13.11 23.08 11.75
N SER A 353 12.46 22.02 11.34
CA SER A 353 12.00 20.95 12.24
C SER A 353 13.10 19.99 12.75
N ASN A 354 14.32 20.06 12.20
CA ASN A 354 15.42 19.09 12.43
C ASN A 354 15.09 17.63 12.07
N LEU A 355 13.99 17.39 11.34
CA LEU A 355 13.58 16.07 10.85
C LEU A 355 14.13 15.75 9.45
N VAL A 356 14.83 16.70 8.83
CA VAL A 356 15.50 16.52 7.54
C VAL A 356 17.01 16.66 7.69
N PRO A 357 17.82 15.84 6.98
CA PRO A 357 19.26 15.92 7.02
C PRO A 357 19.78 17.32 6.63
N HIS A 358 20.92 17.73 7.22
CA HIS A 358 21.55 19.03 6.94
C HIS A 358 21.89 19.26 5.45
N LYS A 359 22.02 18.21 4.64
CA LYS A 359 22.29 18.31 3.21
C LYS A 359 21.10 18.81 2.37
N ILE A 360 19.88 18.79 2.93
CA ILE A 360 18.67 19.30 2.28
C ILE A 360 18.40 20.74 2.71
N LYS A 361 19.07 21.19 3.78
CA LYS A 361 19.05 22.59 4.26
C LYS A 361 19.99 23.46 3.40
#